data_43dc55473c87b69815cb4358c3d741ae
#
_entry.id   43dc55473c87b69815cb4358c3d741ae
#
_cell.length_a   1.000
_cell.length_b   1.000
_cell.length_c   1.000
_cell.angle_alpha   90.00
_cell.angle_beta   90.00
_cell.angle_gamma   90.00
#
_symmetry.space_group_name_H-M   'P 1'
#
loop_
_entity.id
_entity.type
_entity.pdbx_description
1 polymer ?
#
loop_
_entity_poly.entity_id
_entity_poly.type
_entity_poly.pdbx_seq_one_letter_code
_entity_poly.pdbx_strand_id
1 'polypeptide(L)'
;GSICGSTLALMDAGVPIKAPVAGISCGLITRDDGSFMTMVDIQGLEDFFGDMDFKVGGTHKGITPIQVDIKVDGLTPEIIKEAFAKTHKARDYILDEIMLKAIPAPRAEVGKYAPKMLQTKVPVDKIREVIGQGGKVIQKISADCSVKIDINDDGNVFISGIDLDNAKKALQIVETIANDPEIGAIYKGKVVRIMNFGAFVEIAPGKDGLVHISKLDKQRVEKVED
;
A
#
# COMPACT_ATOMS: atom_id res chain seq x y z
N GLY A 1 -16.59 16.55 -7.52
CA GLY A 1 -15.53 15.86 -8.32
C GLY A 1 -14.38 15.37 -7.45
N SER A 2 -13.72 16.24 -6.68
CA SER A 2 -12.48 15.89 -5.97
C SER A 2 -12.63 14.74 -4.97
N ILE A 3 -13.69 14.71 -4.16
CA ILE A 3 -13.93 13.64 -3.17
C ILE A 3 -14.09 12.29 -3.87
N CYS A 4 -14.94 12.23 -4.90
CA CYS A 4 -15.18 11.02 -5.67
C CYS A 4 -13.91 10.57 -6.41
N GLY A 5 -13.23 11.49 -7.08
CA GLY A 5 -11.98 11.22 -7.80
C GLY A 5 -10.86 10.71 -6.89
N SER A 6 -10.69 11.31 -5.71
CA SER A 6 -9.71 10.85 -4.72
C SER A 6 -10.02 9.43 -4.22
N THR A 7 -11.30 9.13 -3.96
CA THR A 7 -11.72 7.77 -3.59
C THR A 7 -11.38 6.76 -4.68
N LEU A 8 -11.75 7.05 -5.94
CA LEU A 8 -11.44 6.16 -7.06
C LEU A 8 -9.92 5.99 -7.27
N ALA A 9 -9.15 7.06 -7.14
CA ALA A 9 -7.70 7.01 -7.24
C ALA A 9 -7.05 6.15 -6.15
N LEU A 10 -7.51 6.27 -4.90
CA LEU A 10 -7.04 5.41 -3.80
C LEU A 10 -7.39 3.94 -4.04
N MET A 11 -8.62 3.66 -4.51
CA MET A 11 -9.05 2.30 -4.83
C MET A 11 -8.25 1.71 -6.00
N ASP A 12 -7.98 2.49 -7.03
CA ASP A 12 -7.17 2.07 -8.18
C ASP A 12 -5.70 1.86 -7.82
N ALA A 13 -5.17 2.64 -6.90
CA ALA A 13 -3.83 2.46 -6.37
C ALA A 13 -3.70 1.24 -5.44
N GLY A 14 -4.77 0.56 -5.08
CA GLY A 14 -4.76 -0.59 -4.18
C GLY A 14 -4.66 -0.21 -2.70
N VAL A 15 -5.01 1.03 -2.33
CA VAL A 15 -5.06 1.44 -0.93
C VAL A 15 -6.29 0.80 -0.27
N PRO A 16 -6.14 0.04 0.84
CA PRO A 16 -7.25 -0.66 1.48
C PRO A 16 -8.10 0.29 2.33
N ILE A 17 -8.82 1.22 1.66
CA ILE A 17 -9.76 2.11 2.33
C ILE A 17 -10.94 1.30 2.93
N LYS A 18 -11.45 1.74 4.08
CA LYS A 18 -12.53 1.04 4.80
C LYS A 18 -13.83 1.00 4.02
N ALA A 19 -14.14 2.04 3.26
CA ALA A 19 -15.31 2.14 2.41
C ALA A 19 -15.12 3.28 1.39
N PRO A 20 -15.74 3.20 0.21
CA PRO A 20 -15.75 4.29 -0.76
C PRO A 20 -16.55 5.47 -0.24
N VAL A 21 -16.09 6.68 -0.55
CA VAL A 21 -16.70 7.95 -0.17
C VAL A 21 -17.08 8.71 -1.43
N ALA A 22 -18.34 9.07 -1.57
CA ALA A 22 -18.79 10.04 -2.57
C ALA A 22 -18.99 11.42 -1.92
N GLY A 23 -18.90 12.47 -2.74
CA GLY A 23 -19.15 13.84 -2.33
C GLY A 23 -20.09 14.53 -3.30
N ILE A 24 -20.93 15.41 -2.78
CA ILE A 24 -21.85 16.25 -3.54
C ILE A 24 -21.99 17.61 -2.87
N SER A 25 -22.27 18.65 -3.67
CA SER A 25 -22.64 19.97 -3.17
C SER A 25 -24.17 20.14 -3.14
N CYS A 26 -24.63 21.00 -2.25
CA CYS A 26 -26.02 21.45 -2.18
C CYS A 26 -26.05 22.96 -2.00
N GLY A 27 -26.76 23.64 -2.87
CA GLY A 27 -27.02 25.08 -2.81
C GLY A 27 -28.38 25.39 -2.17
N LEU A 28 -28.56 26.66 -1.82
CA LEU A 28 -29.77 27.24 -1.29
C LEU A 28 -30.08 28.55 -1.97
N ILE A 29 -31.33 28.76 -2.27
CA ILE A 29 -31.87 30.07 -2.63
C ILE A 29 -33.08 30.33 -1.71
N THR A 30 -33.04 31.46 -0.99
CA THR A 30 -34.14 31.94 -0.18
C THR A 30 -34.89 33.09 -0.89
N ARG A 31 -36.15 33.30 -0.57
CA ARG A 31 -36.97 34.38 -1.12
C ARG A 31 -37.49 35.27 0.02
N ASP A 32 -37.88 36.48 -0.35
CA ASP A 32 -38.39 37.48 0.63
C ASP A 32 -39.69 37.00 1.34
N ASP A 33 -40.42 36.10 0.76
CA ASP A 33 -41.64 35.50 1.34
C ASP A 33 -41.34 34.36 2.33
N GLY A 34 -40.06 34.08 2.58
CA GLY A 34 -39.61 33.01 3.46
C GLY A 34 -39.59 31.61 2.83
N SER A 35 -39.99 31.49 1.57
CA SER A 35 -39.83 30.24 0.85
C SER A 35 -38.38 30.00 0.45
N PHE A 36 -38.00 28.72 0.31
CA PHE A 36 -36.66 28.36 -0.08
C PHE A 36 -36.64 27.22 -1.10
N MET A 37 -35.49 27.07 -1.77
CA MET A 37 -35.23 25.97 -2.69
C MET A 37 -33.81 25.46 -2.45
N THR A 38 -33.64 24.16 -2.25
CA THR A 38 -32.31 23.54 -2.25
C THR A 38 -32.09 22.82 -3.57
N MET A 39 -30.83 22.82 -4.05
CA MET A 39 -30.40 22.15 -5.28
C MET A 39 -29.09 21.39 -5.03
N VAL A 40 -28.91 20.25 -5.70
CA VAL A 40 -27.66 19.47 -5.60
C VAL A 40 -26.84 19.63 -6.86
N ASP A 41 -25.52 19.41 -6.73
CA ASP A 41 -24.53 19.54 -7.81
C ASP A 41 -24.48 20.95 -8.39
N ILE A 42 -24.25 21.93 -7.51
CA ILE A 42 -24.22 23.33 -7.87
C ILE A 42 -23.01 23.69 -8.73
N GLN A 43 -23.22 24.58 -9.68
CA GLN A 43 -22.19 25.18 -10.53
C GLN A 43 -21.67 26.48 -9.91
N GLY A 44 -20.56 27.03 -10.45
CA GLY A 44 -19.93 28.24 -9.93
C GLY A 44 -20.84 29.47 -9.85
N LEU A 45 -21.80 29.64 -10.77
CA LEU A 45 -22.78 30.73 -10.70
C LEU A 45 -23.81 30.52 -9.59
N GLU A 46 -24.24 29.30 -9.38
CA GLU A 46 -25.17 28.91 -8.30
C GLU A 46 -24.51 29.02 -6.92
N ASP A 47 -23.21 28.71 -6.83
CA ASP A 47 -22.39 28.97 -5.65
C ASP A 47 -22.25 30.48 -5.40
N PHE A 48 -21.92 31.25 -6.42
CA PHE A 48 -21.65 32.68 -6.29
C PHE A 48 -22.89 33.51 -5.88
N PHE A 49 -24.04 33.22 -6.51
CA PHE A 49 -25.30 33.94 -6.26
C PHE A 49 -26.23 33.25 -5.26
N GLY A 50 -25.98 32.01 -4.91
CA GLY A 50 -26.77 31.27 -3.92
C GLY A 50 -26.46 31.71 -2.49
N ASP A 51 -27.34 31.33 -1.57
CA ASP A 51 -27.29 31.68 -0.14
C ASP A 51 -26.47 30.68 0.69
N MET A 52 -26.19 29.49 0.13
CA MET A 52 -25.43 28.43 0.79
C MET A 52 -24.66 27.60 -0.24
N ASP A 53 -23.41 27.27 0.07
CA ASP A 53 -22.64 26.16 -0.51
C ASP A 53 -22.41 25.10 0.60
N PHE A 54 -23.10 23.98 0.48
CA PHE A 54 -23.08 22.89 1.46
C PHE A 54 -22.48 21.64 0.81
N LYS A 55 -21.25 21.30 1.17
CA LYS A 55 -20.53 20.16 0.63
C LYS A 55 -20.56 19.01 1.63
N VAL A 56 -20.98 17.83 1.19
CA VAL A 56 -21.11 16.64 2.03
C VAL A 56 -20.42 15.47 1.35
N GLY A 57 -19.48 14.87 2.06
CA GLY A 57 -18.91 13.57 1.71
C GLY A 57 -19.40 12.48 2.65
N GLY A 58 -19.47 11.25 2.15
CA GLY A 58 -19.87 10.12 3.00
C GLY A 58 -19.89 8.80 2.27
N THR A 59 -20.00 7.74 3.07
CA THR A 59 -20.25 6.36 2.66
C THR A 59 -21.76 6.08 2.73
N HIS A 60 -22.19 4.88 2.36
CA HIS A 60 -23.58 4.42 2.61
C HIS A 60 -23.94 4.42 4.12
N LYS A 61 -22.95 4.26 5.00
CA LYS A 61 -23.18 4.16 6.45
C LYS A 61 -23.30 5.52 7.14
N GLY A 62 -22.82 6.59 6.50
CA GLY A 62 -22.86 7.90 7.14
C GLY A 62 -21.95 8.93 6.49
N ILE A 63 -22.00 10.13 7.05
CA ILE A 63 -21.26 11.31 6.61
C ILE A 63 -19.85 11.26 7.19
N THR A 64 -18.87 11.62 6.37
CA THR A 64 -17.45 11.73 6.78
C THR A 64 -16.99 13.18 6.90
N PRO A 65 -17.07 14.03 5.85
CA PRO A 65 -16.84 15.46 5.93
C PRO A 65 -18.11 16.27 5.61
N ILE A 66 -18.19 17.44 6.23
CA ILE A 66 -19.11 18.51 5.87
C ILE A 66 -18.30 19.80 5.78
N GLN A 67 -18.57 20.59 4.75
CA GLN A 67 -18.17 21.98 4.65
C GLN A 67 -19.42 22.80 4.34
N VAL A 68 -19.65 23.85 5.10
CA VAL A 68 -20.79 24.76 4.89
C VAL A 68 -20.26 26.18 4.79
N ASP A 69 -20.69 26.86 3.74
CA ASP A 69 -20.48 28.29 3.55
C ASP A 69 -21.84 28.95 3.34
N ILE A 70 -22.20 29.92 4.16
CA ILE A 70 -23.52 30.58 4.13
C ILE A 70 -23.37 32.10 4.01
N LYS A 71 -24.29 32.71 3.27
CA LYS A 71 -24.37 34.17 3.05
C LYS A 71 -25.63 34.77 3.67
N VAL A 72 -26.34 33.98 4.48
CA VAL A 72 -27.54 34.35 5.25
C VAL A 72 -27.26 34.23 6.74
N ASP A 73 -28.09 34.85 7.58
CA ASP A 73 -27.89 34.91 9.04
C ASP A 73 -28.03 33.55 9.76
N GLY A 74 -28.42 32.50 9.05
CA GLY A 74 -28.54 31.14 9.56
C GLY A 74 -29.40 30.25 8.68
N LEU A 75 -29.37 28.94 8.98
CA LEU A 75 -30.17 27.92 8.30
C LEU A 75 -31.23 27.39 9.24
N THR A 76 -32.47 27.29 8.75
CA THR A 76 -33.53 26.65 9.56
C THR A 76 -33.35 25.13 9.61
N PRO A 77 -33.92 24.45 10.64
CA PRO A 77 -33.88 22.98 10.72
C PRO A 77 -34.47 22.29 9.47
N GLU A 78 -35.47 22.90 8.83
CA GLU A 78 -36.12 22.40 7.61
C GLU A 78 -35.15 22.41 6.44
N ILE A 79 -34.41 23.51 6.21
CA ILE A 79 -33.38 23.65 5.17
C ILE A 79 -32.30 22.59 5.38
N ILE A 80 -31.79 22.46 6.59
CA ILE A 80 -30.75 21.49 6.94
C ILE A 80 -31.23 20.06 6.66
N LYS A 81 -32.45 19.72 7.10
CA LYS A 81 -33.03 18.39 6.90
C LYS A 81 -33.21 18.08 5.40
N GLU A 82 -33.67 19.04 4.62
CA GLU A 82 -33.83 18.86 3.17
C GLU A 82 -32.45 18.70 2.48
N ALA A 83 -31.47 19.52 2.82
CA ALA A 83 -30.11 19.42 2.30
C ALA A 83 -29.49 18.05 2.57
N PHE A 84 -29.59 17.52 3.81
CA PHE A 84 -29.12 16.19 4.12
C PHE A 84 -29.86 15.10 3.36
N ALA A 85 -31.17 15.18 3.23
CA ALA A 85 -31.94 14.18 2.50
C ALA A 85 -31.56 14.13 1.01
N LYS A 86 -31.43 15.28 0.37
CA LYS A 86 -31.05 15.39 -1.04
C LYS A 86 -29.61 14.94 -1.28
N THR A 87 -28.66 15.38 -0.45
CA THR A 87 -27.25 15.00 -0.57
C THR A 87 -27.03 13.52 -0.26
N HIS A 88 -27.78 12.92 0.65
CA HIS A 88 -27.73 11.48 0.92
C HIS A 88 -28.13 10.69 -0.33
N LYS A 89 -29.32 11.00 -0.89
CA LYS A 89 -29.80 10.34 -2.11
C LYS A 89 -28.84 10.50 -3.30
N ALA A 90 -28.29 11.71 -3.47
CA ALA A 90 -27.33 11.98 -4.54
C ALA A 90 -26.00 11.21 -4.36
N ARG A 91 -25.48 11.11 -3.13
CA ARG A 91 -24.27 10.34 -2.82
C ARG A 91 -24.46 8.85 -3.04
N ASP A 92 -25.59 8.28 -2.61
CA ASP A 92 -25.89 6.87 -2.85
C ASP A 92 -25.96 6.57 -4.36
N TYR A 93 -26.61 7.44 -5.12
CA TYR A 93 -26.64 7.31 -6.58
C TYR A 93 -25.23 7.35 -7.19
N ILE A 94 -24.38 8.28 -6.76
CA ILE A 94 -22.99 8.38 -7.24
C ILE A 94 -22.20 7.13 -6.88
N LEU A 95 -22.35 6.62 -5.66
CA LEU A 95 -21.68 5.40 -5.23
C LEU A 95 -22.10 4.20 -6.05
N ASP A 96 -23.42 3.95 -6.16
CA ASP A 96 -23.96 2.72 -6.74
C ASP A 96 -23.97 2.72 -8.26
N GLU A 97 -24.35 3.85 -8.86
CA GLU A 97 -24.57 3.92 -10.29
C GLU A 97 -23.36 4.37 -11.10
N ILE A 98 -22.36 5.00 -10.44
CA ILE A 98 -21.18 5.55 -11.10
C ILE A 98 -19.90 4.94 -10.56
N MET A 99 -19.57 5.15 -9.28
CA MET A 99 -18.26 4.82 -8.74
C MET A 99 -18.04 3.32 -8.63
N LEU A 100 -18.97 2.58 -8.02
CA LEU A 100 -18.83 1.13 -7.81
C LEU A 100 -19.00 0.31 -9.09
N LYS A 101 -19.64 0.88 -10.13
CA LYS A 101 -19.63 0.27 -11.47
C LYS A 101 -18.26 0.41 -12.15
N ALA A 102 -17.54 1.49 -11.88
CA ALA A 102 -16.18 1.68 -12.42
C ALA A 102 -15.14 0.85 -11.66
N ILE A 103 -15.16 0.91 -10.34
CA ILE A 103 -14.25 0.17 -9.46
C ILE A 103 -15.06 -0.35 -8.26
N PRO A 104 -15.42 -1.65 -8.23
CA PRO A 104 -16.30 -2.21 -7.20
C PRO A 104 -15.62 -2.37 -5.83
N ALA A 105 -14.29 -2.49 -5.79
CA ALA A 105 -13.48 -2.63 -4.58
C ALA A 105 -12.06 -2.09 -4.82
N PRO A 106 -11.30 -1.74 -3.78
CA PRO A 106 -9.87 -1.48 -3.93
C PRO A 106 -9.18 -2.65 -4.61
N ARG A 107 -8.22 -2.37 -5.49
CA ARG A 107 -7.42 -3.43 -6.11
C ARG A 107 -6.71 -4.24 -5.04
N ALA A 108 -6.60 -5.55 -5.24
CA ALA A 108 -5.95 -6.47 -4.31
C ALA A 108 -4.45 -6.19 -4.12
N GLU A 109 -3.82 -5.61 -5.16
CA GLU A 109 -2.40 -5.25 -5.16
C GLU A 109 -2.24 -3.80 -5.60
N VAL A 110 -1.20 -3.16 -5.09
CA VAL A 110 -0.80 -1.82 -5.54
C VAL A 110 -0.41 -1.84 -7.03
N GLY A 111 -0.63 -0.72 -7.70
CA GLY A 111 -0.40 -0.59 -9.14
C GLY A 111 1.01 -1.01 -9.56
N LYS A 112 1.16 -1.40 -10.83
CA LYS A 112 2.42 -1.92 -11.41
C LYS A 112 3.64 -1.03 -11.14
N TYR A 113 3.46 0.28 -11.12
CA TYR A 113 4.53 1.26 -10.94
C TYR A 113 4.64 1.82 -9.51
N ALA A 114 3.73 1.42 -8.62
CA ALA A 114 3.79 1.83 -7.23
C ALA A 114 4.88 1.03 -6.49
N PRO A 115 5.64 1.69 -5.60
CA PRO A 115 6.58 0.98 -4.73
C PRO A 115 5.81 -0.04 -3.87
N LYS A 116 6.28 -1.28 -3.88
CA LYS A 116 5.75 -2.36 -3.04
C LYS A 116 6.61 -2.47 -1.82
N MET A 117 5.98 -2.61 -0.65
CA MET A 117 6.71 -2.74 0.62
C MET A 117 6.44 -4.11 1.21
N LEU A 118 7.51 -4.86 1.45
CA LEU A 118 7.50 -6.08 2.23
C LEU A 118 8.08 -5.78 3.61
N GLN A 119 7.55 -6.46 4.62
CA GLN A 119 8.03 -6.32 5.99
C GLN A 119 8.33 -7.70 6.56
N THR A 120 9.46 -7.79 7.27
CA THR A 120 9.82 -8.95 8.08
C THR A 120 10.43 -8.48 9.40
N LYS A 121 10.66 -9.42 10.30
CA LYS A 121 11.32 -9.13 11.57
C LYS A 121 12.51 -10.07 11.75
N VAL A 122 13.67 -9.50 12.05
CA VAL A 122 14.88 -10.25 12.35
C VAL A 122 15.19 -10.15 13.85
N PRO A 123 15.83 -11.16 14.45
CA PRO A 123 16.31 -11.09 15.83
C PRO A 123 17.27 -9.89 16.01
N VAL A 124 17.15 -9.18 17.13
CA VAL A 124 17.94 -7.97 17.39
C VAL A 124 19.44 -8.23 17.38
N ASP A 125 19.88 -9.39 17.89
CA ASP A 125 21.27 -9.83 17.87
C ASP A 125 21.80 -10.11 16.44
N LYS A 126 20.90 -10.37 15.47
CA LYS A 126 21.20 -10.62 14.06
C LYS A 126 21.21 -9.35 13.18
N ILE A 127 20.74 -8.22 13.67
CA ILE A 127 20.72 -6.95 12.92
C ILE A 127 22.11 -6.62 12.36
N ARG A 128 23.16 -6.82 13.17
CA ARG A 128 24.54 -6.51 12.73
C ARG A 128 25.01 -7.39 11.58
N GLU A 129 24.57 -8.65 11.52
CA GLU A 129 24.90 -9.58 10.43
C GLU A 129 24.20 -9.14 9.13
N VAL A 130 22.93 -8.73 9.22
CA VAL A 130 22.13 -8.23 8.06
C VAL A 130 22.69 -6.91 7.53
N ILE A 131 23.09 -6.00 8.41
CA ILE A 131 23.69 -4.71 8.01
C ILE A 131 25.09 -4.93 7.44
N GLY A 132 25.87 -5.82 8.08
CA GLY A 132 27.26 -6.06 7.75
C GLY A 132 28.19 -4.92 8.17
N GLN A 133 29.51 -5.16 8.13
CA GLN A 133 30.51 -4.17 8.53
C GLN A 133 30.43 -2.92 7.64
N GLY A 134 30.12 -1.77 8.27
CA GLY A 134 29.95 -0.49 7.57
C GLY A 134 28.79 -0.46 6.59
N GLY A 135 27.77 -1.33 6.77
CA GLY A 135 26.59 -1.38 5.92
C GLY A 135 26.78 -2.12 4.59
N LYS A 136 27.92 -2.79 4.40
CA LYS A 136 28.28 -3.42 3.10
C LYS A 136 27.29 -4.50 2.66
N VAL A 137 26.76 -5.30 3.59
CA VAL A 137 25.84 -6.40 3.24
C VAL A 137 24.50 -5.84 2.78
N ILE A 138 23.89 -4.96 3.57
CA ILE A 138 22.60 -4.35 3.22
C ILE A 138 22.67 -3.52 1.94
N GLN A 139 23.77 -2.79 1.72
CA GLN A 139 23.99 -2.03 0.49
C GLN A 139 24.13 -2.93 -0.73
N LYS A 140 24.82 -4.06 -0.60
CA LYS A 140 24.95 -5.05 -1.67
C LYS A 140 23.58 -5.67 -2.02
N ILE A 141 22.81 -6.10 -1.02
CA ILE A 141 21.47 -6.65 -1.24
C ILE A 141 20.58 -5.62 -1.94
N SER A 142 20.60 -4.35 -1.47
CA SER A 142 19.84 -3.26 -2.06
C SER A 142 20.21 -3.01 -3.52
N ALA A 143 21.48 -3.03 -3.85
CA ALA A 143 21.98 -2.85 -5.22
C ALA A 143 21.63 -4.05 -6.12
N ASP A 144 21.93 -5.29 -5.66
CA ASP A 144 21.73 -6.51 -6.43
C ASP A 144 20.25 -6.79 -6.73
N CYS A 145 19.36 -6.39 -5.82
CA CYS A 145 17.90 -6.54 -5.97
C CYS A 145 17.18 -5.26 -6.43
N SER A 146 17.88 -4.13 -6.59
CA SER A 146 17.29 -2.84 -6.93
C SER A 146 16.12 -2.44 -5.99
N VAL A 147 16.34 -2.58 -4.68
CA VAL A 147 15.38 -2.27 -3.62
C VAL A 147 15.99 -1.35 -2.58
N LYS A 148 15.15 -0.67 -1.81
CA LYS A 148 15.56 0.04 -0.61
C LYS A 148 15.23 -0.82 0.61
N ILE A 149 16.19 -0.99 1.53
CA ILE A 149 16.03 -1.75 2.77
C ILE A 149 16.28 -0.82 3.94
N ASP A 150 15.32 -0.71 4.84
CA ASP A 150 15.42 0.04 6.09
C ASP A 150 15.23 -0.95 7.25
N ILE A 151 16.06 -0.84 8.29
CA ILE A 151 15.99 -1.67 9.52
C ILE A 151 15.98 -0.75 10.72
N ASN A 152 15.04 -1.00 11.66
CA ASN A 152 15.02 -0.30 12.94
C ASN A 152 15.67 -1.12 14.06
N ASP A 153 15.88 -0.49 15.23
CA ASP A 153 16.54 -1.11 16.39
C ASP A 153 15.74 -2.27 17.01
N ASP A 154 14.43 -2.37 16.73
CA ASP A 154 13.57 -3.47 17.16
C ASP A 154 13.65 -4.71 16.24
N GLY A 155 14.44 -4.62 15.16
CA GLY A 155 14.60 -5.68 14.17
C GLY A 155 13.53 -5.72 13.10
N ASN A 156 12.65 -4.72 12.99
CA ASN A 156 11.73 -4.65 11.86
C ASN A 156 12.48 -4.21 10.60
N VAL A 157 12.33 -5.00 9.55
CA VAL A 157 12.95 -4.78 8.25
C VAL A 157 11.86 -4.41 7.24
N PHE A 158 12.06 -3.29 6.57
CA PHE A 158 11.18 -2.79 5.50
C PHE A 158 11.94 -2.83 4.18
N ILE A 159 11.41 -3.56 3.22
CA ILE A 159 12.00 -3.72 1.89
C ILE A 159 11.04 -3.11 0.89
N SER A 160 11.44 -2.03 0.22
CA SER A 160 10.63 -1.32 -0.76
C SER A 160 11.27 -1.34 -2.14
N GLY A 161 10.47 -1.65 -3.15
CA GLY A 161 10.90 -1.71 -4.54
C GLY A 161 9.72 -1.70 -5.50
N ILE A 162 9.98 -1.35 -6.76
CA ILE A 162 8.94 -1.35 -7.81
C ILE A 162 8.62 -2.78 -8.24
N ASP A 163 9.65 -3.62 -8.35
CA ASP A 163 9.52 -5.03 -8.73
C ASP A 163 9.32 -5.91 -7.50
N LEU A 164 8.17 -6.61 -7.46
CA LEU A 164 7.81 -7.47 -6.32
C LEU A 164 8.73 -8.70 -6.21
N ASP A 165 9.18 -9.25 -7.33
CA ASP A 165 10.04 -10.44 -7.32
C ASP A 165 11.43 -10.09 -6.81
N ASN A 166 11.93 -8.91 -7.15
CA ASN A 166 13.17 -8.38 -6.58
C ASN A 166 13.04 -8.10 -5.07
N ALA A 167 11.90 -7.55 -4.64
CA ALA A 167 11.66 -7.33 -3.21
C ALA A 167 11.55 -8.67 -2.44
N LYS A 168 10.89 -9.70 -2.99
CA LYS A 168 10.84 -11.05 -2.42
C LYS A 168 12.22 -11.69 -2.35
N LYS A 169 13.04 -11.49 -3.38
CA LYS A 169 14.44 -11.97 -3.40
C LYS A 169 15.26 -11.35 -2.27
N ALA A 170 15.17 -10.03 -2.10
CA ALA A 170 15.85 -9.34 -1.02
C ALA A 170 15.35 -9.82 0.36
N LEU A 171 14.04 -10.01 0.51
CA LEU A 171 13.43 -10.55 1.73
C LEU A 171 14.02 -11.93 2.07
N GLN A 172 14.05 -12.84 1.11
CA GLN A 172 14.61 -14.19 1.28
C GLN A 172 16.09 -14.16 1.69
N ILE A 173 16.89 -13.27 1.10
CA ILE A 173 18.32 -13.10 1.48
C ILE A 173 18.42 -12.61 2.92
N VAL A 174 17.66 -11.59 3.32
CA VAL A 174 17.65 -11.06 4.69
C VAL A 174 17.25 -12.14 5.69
N GLU A 175 16.20 -12.90 5.41
CA GLU A 175 15.72 -14.00 6.28
C GLU A 175 16.76 -15.12 6.37
N THR A 176 17.44 -15.45 5.27
CA THR A 176 18.50 -16.47 5.28
C THR A 176 19.72 -16.03 6.09
N ILE A 177 20.04 -14.73 6.10
CA ILE A 177 21.13 -14.20 6.94
C ILE A 177 20.72 -14.23 8.43
N ALA A 178 19.49 -13.82 8.73
CA ALA A 178 19.02 -13.65 10.10
C ALA A 178 18.69 -14.99 10.80
N ASN A 179 18.21 -15.98 10.03
CA ASN A 179 17.81 -17.27 10.57
C ASN A 179 18.85 -18.35 10.28
N ASP A 180 18.90 -19.37 11.12
CA ASP A 180 19.68 -20.56 10.81
C ASP A 180 19.00 -21.36 9.70
N PRO A 181 19.79 -22.03 8.81
CA PRO A 181 19.20 -22.80 7.72
C PRO A 181 18.29 -23.91 8.26
N GLU A 182 17.08 -23.99 7.69
CA GLU A 182 16.11 -25.01 8.07
C GLU A 182 16.52 -26.38 7.54
N ILE A 183 16.41 -27.41 8.38
CA ILE A 183 16.69 -28.79 7.98
C ILE A 183 15.61 -29.24 6.97
N GLY A 184 16.05 -29.65 5.78
CA GLY A 184 15.19 -30.10 4.70
C GLY A 184 14.82 -29.02 3.69
N ALA A 185 15.15 -27.74 3.94
CA ALA A 185 14.98 -26.67 2.97
C ALA A 185 15.99 -26.74 1.84
N ILE A 186 15.59 -26.28 0.64
CA ILE A 186 16.46 -26.24 -0.55
C ILE A 186 16.90 -24.80 -0.79
N TYR A 187 18.21 -24.58 -0.79
CA TYR A 187 18.84 -23.28 -1.05
C TYR A 187 19.55 -23.28 -2.39
N LYS A 188 19.48 -22.15 -3.11
CA LYS A 188 20.29 -21.89 -4.30
C LYS A 188 21.48 -21.04 -3.89
N GLY A 189 22.70 -21.52 -4.15
CA GLY A 189 23.93 -20.82 -3.77
C GLY A 189 24.99 -20.90 -4.86
N LYS A 190 26.03 -20.10 -4.69
CA LYS A 190 27.22 -20.11 -5.57
C LYS A 190 28.34 -20.87 -4.87
N VAL A 191 29.04 -21.74 -5.59
CA VAL A 191 30.26 -22.38 -5.09
C VAL A 191 31.33 -21.29 -4.91
N VAL A 192 31.77 -21.10 -3.67
CA VAL A 192 32.78 -20.08 -3.30
C VAL A 192 34.16 -20.67 -3.03
N ARG A 193 34.20 -21.95 -2.68
CA ARG A 193 35.45 -22.64 -2.43
C ARG A 193 35.32 -24.14 -2.65
N ILE A 194 36.30 -24.74 -3.29
CA ILE A 194 36.39 -26.18 -3.52
C ILE A 194 37.51 -26.75 -2.67
N MET A 195 37.24 -27.87 -2.00
CA MET A 195 38.22 -28.61 -1.21
C MET A 195 38.13 -30.11 -1.61
N ASN A 196 39.15 -30.88 -1.33
CA ASN A 196 39.22 -32.32 -1.67
C ASN A 196 38.09 -33.17 -1.04
N PHE A 197 37.43 -32.67 0.02
CA PHE A 197 36.34 -33.36 0.72
C PHE A 197 34.96 -32.79 0.40
N GLY A 198 34.84 -31.73 -0.39
CA GLY A 198 33.56 -31.13 -0.75
C GLY A 198 33.67 -29.68 -1.24
N ALA A 199 32.50 -29.11 -1.57
CA ALA A 199 32.37 -27.74 -2.02
C ALA A 199 31.65 -26.87 -0.98
N PHE A 200 32.17 -25.67 -0.74
CA PHE A 200 31.47 -24.65 0.04
C PHE A 200 30.59 -23.83 -0.89
N VAL A 201 29.32 -23.74 -0.54
CA VAL A 201 28.30 -23.04 -1.28
C VAL A 201 27.77 -21.89 -0.45
N GLU A 202 27.96 -20.66 -0.93
CA GLU A 202 27.39 -19.47 -0.29
C GLU A 202 25.88 -19.45 -0.56
N ILE A 203 25.08 -19.65 0.49
CA ILE A 203 23.62 -19.64 0.43
C ILE A 203 23.02 -18.24 0.70
N ALA A 204 23.78 -17.40 1.41
CA ALA A 204 23.54 -15.97 1.62
C ALA A 204 24.88 -15.26 1.92
N PRO A 205 24.95 -13.92 1.75
CA PRO A 205 26.16 -13.17 2.06
C PRO A 205 26.71 -13.49 3.46
N GLY A 206 27.91 -14.10 3.50
CA GLY A 206 28.57 -14.49 4.75
C GLY A 206 28.10 -15.82 5.37
N LYS A 207 27.21 -16.56 4.71
CA LYS A 207 26.78 -17.91 5.14
C LYS A 207 27.12 -18.96 4.07
N ASP A 208 28.06 -19.82 4.40
CA ASP A 208 28.50 -20.92 3.54
C ASP A 208 27.99 -22.26 4.08
N GLY A 209 27.42 -23.07 3.20
CA GLY A 209 27.09 -24.46 3.48
C GLY A 209 28.11 -25.40 2.85
N LEU A 210 28.51 -26.47 3.55
CA LEU A 210 29.38 -27.53 2.99
C LEU A 210 28.54 -28.61 2.32
N VAL A 211 28.77 -28.82 1.03
CA VAL A 211 28.29 -30.01 0.31
C VAL A 211 29.47 -31.01 0.28
N HIS A 212 29.36 -32.07 1.07
CA HIS A 212 30.39 -33.10 1.12
C HIS A 212 30.46 -33.87 -0.20
N ILE A 213 31.68 -34.34 -0.60
CA ILE A 213 31.91 -35.02 -1.88
C ILE A 213 30.93 -36.18 -2.14
N SER A 214 30.52 -36.91 -1.10
CA SER A 214 29.55 -38.00 -1.21
C SER A 214 28.10 -37.56 -1.47
N LYS A 215 27.84 -36.25 -1.53
CA LYS A 215 26.52 -35.65 -1.73
C LYS A 215 26.46 -34.73 -2.96
N LEU A 216 27.54 -34.64 -3.72
CA LEU A 216 27.59 -33.82 -4.94
C LEU A 216 26.76 -34.41 -6.09
N ASP A 217 26.79 -35.76 -6.23
CA ASP A 217 26.00 -36.46 -7.22
C ASP A 217 25.42 -37.76 -6.64
N LYS A 218 24.46 -38.35 -7.36
CA LYS A 218 23.89 -39.69 -7.08
C LYS A 218 24.90 -40.81 -7.33
N GLN A 219 25.85 -40.58 -8.24
CA GLN A 219 26.96 -41.48 -8.51
C GLN A 219 28.18 -41.06 -7.66
N ARG A 220 29.12 -41.95 -7.46
CA ARG A 220 30.35 -41.67 -6.71
C ARG A 220 31.23 -40.70 -7.50
N VAL A 221 31.45 -39.53 -6.93
CA VAL A 221 32.39 -38.50 -7.45
C VAL A 221 33.79 -38.80 -6.90
N GLU A 222 34.75 -38.87 -7.78
CA GLU A 222 36.18 -39.14 -7.35
C GLU A 222 36.92 -37.86 -7.04
N LYS A 223 36.58 -36.75 -7.74
CA LYS A 223 37.15 -35.41 -7.49
C LYS A 223 36.05 -34.38 -7.45
N VAL A 224 36.21 -33.42 -6.54
CA VAL A 224 35.18 -32.35 -6.33
C VAL A 224 35.15 -31.36 -7.48
N GLU A 225 36.21 -31.29 -8.29
CA GLU A 225 36.33 -30.43 -9.47
C GLU A 225 35.59 -30.96 -10.71
N ASP A 226 35.32 -32.27 -10.76
CA ASP A 226 34.58 -32.94 -11.87
C ASP A 226 33.09 -32.62 -11.82
#